data_d4a72b429eb2e1a4f0a504d7526706ce
#
_entry.id   d4a72b429eb2e1a4f0a504d7526706ce
#
_cell.length_a   1.000
_cell.length_b   1.000
_cell.length_c   1.000
_cell.angle_alpha   90.00
_cell.angle_beta   90.00
_cell.angle_gamma   90.00
#
_symmetry.space_group_name_H-M   'P 1'
#
loop_
_entity.id
_entity.type
_entity.pdbx_description
1 polymer ?
#
loop_
_entity_poly.entity_id
_entity_poly.type
_entity_poly.pdbx_seq_one_letter_code
_entity_poly.pdbx_strand_id
1 'polypeptide(L)'
;MHAELVLDARNGTGESPVWSVAEQALYWVDIPARRLHRWRPADNAAQSWEAHEMLACIARHPAGGWLAGMESGLFHLRPGDDGRLAATHLADIRHALPEMRCNDGRCDRQGRFWVGSMHQEMAAGHRAGMLYRFVGEAGGAPLLPWLDDLVVPNGLGFSPDGRTMYLSDSHPSVQAIWAFDYDPDDGVPHNRRLFVDMRRHPGRPDGAAVDEDGGYWICANDAGLVHRFSPDGRLDRSLAVPVKKPAMCAFGGPGLDTLFVTSIRPQGVDLSDQPLAGGVFALRPGVRGLEETVFRG
;
A
#
# COMPACT_ATOMS: atom_id res chain seq x y z
N MET A 1 -6.10 16.15 -17.29
CA MET A 1 -6.75 15.33 -16.23
C MET A 1 -6.23 15.88 -14.92
N HIS A 2 -7.11 16.33 -14.02
CA HIS A 2 -6.71 16.95 -12.74
C HIS A 2 -7.10 16.03 -11.59
N ALA A 3 -6.21 15.91 -10.58
CA ALA A 3 -6.55 15.25 -9.32
C ALA A 3 -7.47 16.18 -8.52
N GLU A 4 -8.58 15.62 -8.03
CA GLU A 4 -9.53 16.29 -7.19
C GLU A 4 -9.27 15.91 -5.72
N LEU A 5 -9.22 16.89 -4.81
CA LEU A 5 -9.21 16.62 -3.38
C LEU A 5 -10.60 16.13 -2.98
N VAL A 6 -10.71 14.89 -2.52
CA VAL A 6 -11.99 14.32 -2.06
C VAL A 6 -12.12 14.37 -0.54
N LEU A 7 -11.00 14.42 0.18
CA LEU A 7 -10.99 14.59 1.62
C LEU A 7 -9.69 15.26 2.10
N ASP A 8 -9.78 16.36 2.86
CA ASP A 8 -8.65 16.96 3.60
C ASP A 8 -8.42 16.16 4.89
N ALA A 9 -7.85 14.95 4.71
CA ALA A 9 -7.63 14.00 5.81
C ALA A 9 -6.45 14.38 6.71
N ARG A 10 -5.51 15.20 6.19
CA ARG A 10 -4.28 15.63 6.88
C ARG A 10 -3.44 14.50 7.44
N ASN A 11 -3.43 13.36 6.74
CA ASN A 11 -2.66 12.19 7.14
C ASN A 11 -1.18 12.53 7.34
N GLY A 12 -0.60 12.11 8.46
CA GLY A 12 0.85 12.12 8.65
C GLY A 12 1.52 11.26 7.58
N THR A 13 1.04 10.04 7.40
CA THR A 13 1.43 9.13 6.31
C THR A 13 0.21 8.30 5.93
N GLY A 14 -0.56 8.80 4.95
CA GLY A 14 -1.74 8.12 4.43
C GLY A 14 -1.32 6.98 3.50
N GLU A 15 -1.65 5.72 3.86
CA GLU A 15 -1.17 4.53 3.18
C GLU A 15 -2.24 3.45 3.04
N SER A 16 -1.91 2.42 2.26
CA SER A 16 -2.73 1.22 2.09
C SER A 16 -4.22 1.51 1.79
N PRO A 17 -4.54 2.33 0.78
CA PRO A 17 -5.93 2.55 0.40
C PRO A 17 -6.54 1.27 -0.17
N VAL A 18 -7.73 0.91 0.30
CA VAL A 18 -8.52 -0.24 -0.16
C VAL A 18 -9.96 0.20 -0.36
N TRP A 19 -10.49 -0.02 -1.56
CA TRP A 19 -11.90 0.21 -1.87
C TRP A 19 -12.74 -1.01 -1.51
N SER A 20 -13.74 -0.81 -0.66
CA SER A 20 -14.77 -1.82 -0.38
C SER A 20 -15.91 -1.68 -1.38
N VAL A 21 -16.00 -2.62 -2.32
CA VAL A 21 -17.10 -2.66 -3.31
C VAL A 21 -18.45 -2.87 -2.61
N ALA A 22 -18.48 -3.70 -1.57
CA ALA A 22 -19.72 -3.97 -0.82
C ALA A 22 -20.26 -2.74 -0.08
N GLU A 23 -19.35 -1.91 0.47
CA GLU A 23 -19.73 -0.74 1.26
C GLU A 23 -19.69 0.57 0.45
N GLN A 24 -19.17 0.53 -0.79
CA GLN A 24 -18.89 1.70 -1.62
C GLN A 24 -18.15 2.79 -0.83
N ALA A 25 -17.07 2.35 -0.15
CA ALA A 25 -16.26 3.19 0.74
C ALA A 25 -14.76 2.92 0.53
N LEU A 26 -13.97 3.97 0.68
CA LEU A 26 -12.52 3.89 0.72
C LEU A 26 -12.07 3.75 2.17
N TYR A 27 -11.19 2.79 2.41
CA TYR A 27 -10.46 2.62 3.66
C TYR A 27 -8.98 2.89 3.42
N TRP A 28 -8.29 3.44 4.40
CA TRP A 28 -6.83 3.65 4.39
C TRP A 28 -6.31 3.80 5.81
N VAL A 29 -5.01 3.78 5.96
CA VAL A 29 -4.35 3.97 7.26
C VAL A 29 -3.62 5.31 7.32
N ASP A 30 -3.46 5.86 8.50
CA ASP A 30 -2.45 6.88 8.83
C ASP A 30 -1.45 6.25 9.82
N ILE A 31 -0.29 5.88 9.30
CA ILE A 31 0.68 5.06 10.03
C ILE A 31 1.11 5.71 11.35
N PRO A 32 1.67 6.95 11.38
CA PRO A 32 2.12 7.56 12.63
C PRO A 32 0.98 7.92 13.58
N ALA A 33 -0.21 8.20 13.05
CA ALA A 33 -1.40 8.48 13.86
C ALA A 33 -2.04 7.21 14.41
N ARG A 34 -1.60 6.02 13.97
CA ARG A 34 -2.15 4.71 14.37
C ARG A 34 -3.65 4.63 14.12
N ARG A 35 -4.10 5.03 12.92
CA ARG A 35 -5.52 5.11 12.59
C ARG A 35 -5.86 4.33 11.33
N LEU A 36 -7.00 3.64 11.38
CA LEU A 36 -7.77 3.20 10.22
C LEU A 36 -8.81 4.27 9.93
N HIS A 37 -8.92 4.68 8.68
CA HIS A 37 -9.91 5.62 8.19
C HIS A 37 -10.88 4.94 7.23
N ARG A 38 -12.09 5.47 7.16
CA ARG A 38 -13.13 5.14 6.18
C ARG A 38 -13.73 6.42 5.66
N TRP A 39 -13.94 6.50 4.37
CA TRP A 39 -14.68 7.57 3.74
C TRP A 39 -15.67 7.02 2.70
N ARG A 40 -16.90 7.49 2.74
CA ARG A 40 -17.95 7.10 1.83
C ARG A 40 -18.35 8.30 0.94
N PRO A 41 -18.13 8.20 -0.40
CA PRO A 41 -18.42 9.31 -1.32
C PRO A 41 -19.88 9.74 -1.35
N ALA A 42 -20.84 8.80 -1.18
CA ALA A 42 -22.26 9.04 -1.35
C ALA A 42 -22.84 10.11 -0.41
N ASP A 43 -22.30 10.23 0.78
CA ASP A 43 -22.74 11.17 1.82
C ASP A 43 -21.59 11.97 2.44
N ASN A 44 -20.39 11.82 1.86
CA ASN A 44 -19.14 12.41 2.36
C ASN A 44 -18.85 12.08 3.83
N ALA A 45 -19.37 10.95 4.33
CA ALA A 45 -19.16 10.53 5.71
C ALA A 45 -17.75 9.96 5.89
N ALA A 46 -17.03 10.52 6.86
CA ALA A 46 -15.71 10.05 7.27
C ALA A 46 -15.74 9.54 8.71
N GLN A 47 -15.07 8.42 8.95
CA GLN A 47 -14.90 7.78 10.25
C GLN A 47 -13.45 7.38 10.45
N SER A 48 -13.02 7.22 11.70
CA SER A 48 -11.69 6.68 12.00
C SER A 48 -11.69 5.92 13.32
N TRP A 49 -10.79 4.94 13.41
CA TRP A 49 -10.58 4.11 14.59
C TRP A 49 -9.11 4.08 14.96
N GLU A 50 -8.84 4.10 16.25
CA GLU A 50 -7.47 4.06 16.79
C GLU A 50 -6.99 2.62 16.95
N ALA A 51 -5.78 2.34 16.49
CA ALA A 51 -5.05 1.11 16.75
C ALA A 51 -4.11 1.27 17.95
N HIS A 52 -3.73 0.17 18.58
CA HIS A 52 -2.85 0.17 19.76
C HIS A 52 -1.38 0.47 19.40
N GLU A 53 -0.98 0.20 18.17
CA GLU A 53 0.36 0.48 17.63
C GLU A 53 0.28 0.96 16.17
N MET A 54 1.43 1.26 15.53
CA MET A 54 1.43 1.72 14.13
C MET A 54 0.83 0.66 13.21
N LEU A 55 -0.13 1.10 12.40
CA LEU A 55 -0.87 0.31 11.43
C LEU A 55 -0.38 0.69 10.03
N ALA A 56 0.33 -0.21 9.36
CA ALA A 56 1.03 0.10 8.12
C ALA A 56 0.24 -0.28 6.86
N CYS A 57 -0.39 -1.44 6.84
CA CYS A 57 -1.16 -1.91 5.68
C CYS A 57 -2.33 -2.79 6.10
N ILE A 58 -3.33 -2.88 5.21
CA ILE A 58 -4.56 -3.63 5.45
C ILE A 58 -4.97 -4.44 4.22
N ALA A 59 -5.63 -5.57 4.47
CA ALA A 59 -6.38 -6.33 3.48
C ALA A 59 -7.72 -6.76 4.08
N ARG A 60 -8.76 -6.96 3.26
CA ARG A 60 -10.06 -7.42 3.76
C ARG A 60 -9.96 -8.82 4.34
N HIS A 61 -10.57 -9.03 5.51
CA HIS A 61 -10.62 -10.31 6.18
C HIS A 61 -11.95 -11.03 5.91
N PRO A 62 -11.98 -12.35 5.64
CA PRO A 62 -13.22 -13.09 5.29
C PRO A 62 -14.25 -13.12 6.43
N ALA A 63 -13.80 -13.08 7.69
CA ALA A 63 -14.69 -13.00 8.87
C ALA A 63 -15.15 -11.56 9.19
N GLY A 64 -14.99 -10.63 8.26
CA GLY A 64 -15.24 -9.19 8.44
C GLY A 64 -14.04 -8.48 9.10
N GLY A 65 -13.97 -7.16 8.93
CA GLY A 65 -12.82 -6.36 9.36
C GLY A 65 -11.60 -6.54 8.45
N TRP A 66 -10.40 -6.45 9.04
CA TRP A 66 -9.15 -6.27 8.31
C TRP A 66 -8.04 -7.19 8.82
N LEU A 67 -7.36 -7.87 7.94
CA LEU A 67 -6.00 -8.34 8.19
C LEU A 67 -5.07 -7.13 8.10
N ALA A 68 -4.19 -6.98 9.06
CA ALA A 68 -3.34 -5.81 9.18
C ALA A 68 -1.88 -6.18 9.44
N GLY A 69 -0.97 -5.54 8.70
CA GLY A 69 0.45 -5.49 9.04
C GLY A 69 0.71 -4.29 9.95
N MET A 70 1.22 -4.55 11.14
CA MET A 70 1.44 -3.55 12.18
C MET A 70 2.91 -3.47 12.59
N GLU A 71 3.20 -2.85 13.71
CA GLU A 71 4.57 -2.69 14.21
C GLU A 71 5.16 -4.01 14.69
N SER A 72 4.41 -4.76 15.50
CA SER A 72 4.90 -5.99 16.13
C SER A 72 4.57 -7.28 15.35
N GLY A 73 3.64 -7.21 14.37
CA GLY A 73 3.20 -8.42 13.68
C GLY A 73 1.96 -8.23 12.83
N LEU A 74 1.24 -9.33 12.62
CA LEU A 74 -0.05 -9.36 11.92
C LEU A 74 -1.20 -9.50 12.90
N PHE A 75 -2.27 -8.76 12.61
CA PHE A 75 -3.47 -8.73 13.44
C PHE A 75 -4.75 -8.81 12.61
N HIS A 76 -5.79 -9.44 13.17
CA HIS A 76 -7.15 -9.25 12.69
C HIS A 76 -7.79 -8.09 13.46
N LEU A 77 -8.17 -7.05 12.74
CA LEU A 77 -8.74 -5.83 13.30
C LEU A 77 -10.23 -5.72 13.01
N ARG A 78 -11.00 -5.33 14.01
CA ARG A 78 -12.43 -5.02 13.87
C ARG A 78 -12.72 -3.62 14.41
N PRO A 79 -13.34 -2.72 13.61
CA PRO A 79 -13.80 -1.43 14.10
C PRO A 79 -14.84 -1.57 15.20
N GLY A 80 -14.61 -0.89 16.32
CA GLY A 80 -15.57 -0.81 17.44
C GLY A 80 -16.38 0.49 17.42
N ASP A 81 -17.50 0.50 18.11
CA ASP A 81 -18.38 1.68 18.25
C ASP A 81 -17.75 2.76 19.15
N ASP A 82 -16.73 2.40 19.91
CA ASP A 82 -15.96 3.30 20.80
C ASP A 82 -14.85 4.08 20.06
N GLY A 83 -14.74 3.93 18.74
CA GLY A 83 -13.69 4.57 17.94
C GLY A 83 -12.33 3.90 18.05
N ARG A 84 -12.27 2.66 18.52
CA ARG A 84 -11.07 1.84 18.63
C ARG A 84 -11.16 0.59 17.76
N LEU A 85 -10.00 0.04 17.42
CA LEU A 85 -9.89 -1.23 16.74
C LEU A 85 -9.70 -2.35 17.79
N ALA A 86 -10.65 -3.29 17.82
CA ALA A 86 -10.43 -4.55 18.50
C ALA A 86 -9.40 -5.37 17.70
N ALA A 87 -8.32 -5.79 18.33
CA ALA A 87 -7.21 -6.48 17.67
C ALA A 87 -7.05 -7.90 18.21
N THR A 88 -7.00 -8.87 17.29
CA THR A 88 -6.63 -10.26 17.59
C THR A 88 -5.30 -10.53 16.93
N HIS A 89 -4.30 -10.89 17.72
CA HIS A 89 -2.96 -11.22 17.21
C HIS A 89 -3.00 -12.52 16.39
N LEU A 90 -2.31 -12.54 15.25
CA LEU A 90 -2.25 -13.68 14.32
C LEU A 90 -0.84 -14.25 14.18
N ALA A 91 0.17 -13.38 14.01
CA ALA A 91 1.56 -13.81 13.81
C ALA A 91 2.54 -12.72 14.24
N ASP A 92 3.62 -13.14 14.88
CA ASP A 92 4.75 -12.25 15.20
C ASP A 92 5.65 -12.02 13.98
N ILE A 93 6.12 -10.78 13.82
CA ILE A 93 7.28 -10.48 12.99
C ILE A 93 8.53 -10.45 13.85
N ARG A 94 9.50 -11.30 13.51
CA ARG A 94 10.83 -11.26 14.14
C ARG A 94 11.71 -10.26 13.39
N HIS A 95 11.63 -9.01 13.80
CA HIS A 95 12.47 -7.96 13.24
C HIS A 95 13.95 -8.18 13.52
N ALA A 96 14.79 -7.87 12.54
CA ALA A 96 16.25 -8.01 12.66
C ALA A 96 16.87 -6.93 13.55
N LEU A 97 16.22 -5.76 13.67
CA LEU A 97 16.66 -4.61 14.48
C LEU A 97 15.51 -4.07 15.31
N PRO A 98 15.77 -3.35 16.40
CA PRO A 98 14.77 -2.50 17.07
C PRO A 98 14.20 -1.46 16.08
N GLU A 99 13.08 -0.84 16.48
CA GLU A 99 12.46 0.26 15.70
C GLU A 99 12.09 -0.11 14.26
N MET A 100 11.83 -1.37 13.98
CA MET A 100 11.26 -1.82 12.73
C MET A 100 9.74 -1.94 12.83
N ARG A 101 9.08 -1.92 11.68
CA ARG A 101 7.63 -2.11 11.53
C ARG A 101 7.30 -2.74 10.18
N CYS A 102 6.08 -3.20 10.00
CA CYS A 102 5.53 -3.43 8.67
C CYS A 102 5.50 -2.12 7.86
N ASN A 103 5.48 -2.25 6.53
CA ASN A 103 5.28 -1.15 5.61
C ASN A 103 4.15 -1.50 4.63
N ASP A 104 4.43 -1.60 3.32
CA ASP A 104 3.43 -1.97 2.32
C ASP A 104 3.09 -3.47 2.40
N GLY A 105 1.83 -3.79 2.13
CA GLY A 105 1.34 -5.17 2.12
C GLY A 105 0.04 -5.32 1.33
N ARG A 106 -0.12 -6.49 0.69
CA ARG A 106 -1.26 -6.79 -0.18
C ARG A 106 -1.49 -8.31 -0.30
N CYS A 107 -2.72 -8.70 -0.57
CA CYS A 107 -3.00 -10.08 -0.98
C CYS A 107 -2.62 -10.33 -2.44
N ASP A 108 -2.08 -11.52 -2.72
CA ASP A 108 -2.03 -12.04 -4.09
C ASP A 108 -3.42 -12.38 -4.61
N ARG A 109 -3.54 -12.81 -5.87
CA ARG A 109 -4.84 -13.13 -6.48
C ARG A 109 -5.52 -14.37 -5.87
N GLN A 110 -4.80 -15.19 -5.13
CA GLN A 110 -5.28 -16.35 -4.41
C GLN A 110 -5.67 -16.06 -2.96
N GLY A 111 -5.29 -14.88 -2.44
CA GLY A 111 -5.65 -14.42 -1.10
C GLY A 111 -4.56 -14.65 -0.04
N ARG A 112 -3.33 -14.99 -0.42
CA ARG A 112 -2.18 -15.02 0.50
C ARG A 112 -1.70 -13.60 0.74
N PHE A 113 -1.46 -13.24 2.00
CA PHE A 113 -1.04 -11.89 2.33
C PHE A 113 0.49 -11.74 2.29
N TRP A 114 0.95 -10.74 1.57
CA TRP A 114 2.34 -10.33 1.49
C TRP A 114 2.56 -9.03 2.22
N VAL A 115 3.65 -8.90 2.96
CA VAL A 115 3.97 -7.69 3.72
C VAL A 115 5.47 -7.48 3.81
N GLY A 116 5.89 -6.24 3.55
CA GLY A 116 7.26 -5.78 3.75
C GLY A 116 7.47 -5.24 5.16
N SER A 117 8.69 -5.36 5.68
CA SER A 117 9.12 -4.67 6.91
C SER A 117 10.27 -3.71 6.62
N MET A 118 10.39 -2.65 7.41
CA MET A 118 11.42 -1.64 7.29
C MET A 118 11.83 -1.07 8.65
N HIS A 119 13.02 -0.47 8.71
CA HIS A 119 13.43 0.34 9.85
C HIS A 119 12.81 1.74 9.76
N GLN A 120 12.34 2.29 10.90
CA GLN A 120 11.63 3.58 10.92
C GLN A 120 12.54 4.75 10.57
N GLU A 121 13.80 4.71 10.94
CA GLU A 121 14.81 5.69 10.55
C GLU A 121 15.30 5.41 9.12
N MET A 122 14.55 5.84 8.12
CA MET A 122 14.89 5.59 6.71
C MET A 122 16.25 6.17 6.32
N ALA A 123 16.63 7.33 6.87
CA ALA A 123 17.90 8.00 6.52
C ALA A 123 19.14 7.16 6.86
N ALA A 124 19.05 6.26 7.83
CA ALA A 124 20.12 5.35 8.20
C ALA A 124 20.41 4.28 7.13
N GLY A 125 19.43 4.02 6.22
CA GLY A 125 19.61 3.10 5.09
C GLY A 125 19.86 1.64 5.49
N HIS A 126 19.34 1.21 6.64
CA HIS A 126 19.48 -0.16 7.11
C HIS A 126 18.84 -1.16 6.13
N ARG A 127 19.64 -2.08 5.61
CA ARG A 127 19.20 -3.18 4.73
C ARG A 127 18.69 -4.37 5.57
N ALA A 128 17.79 -4.07 6.51
CA ALA A 128 17.21 -5.03 7.46
C ALA A 128 15.75 -5.38 7.11
N GLY A 129 15.21 -4.73 6.08
CA GLY A 129 13.86 -4.98 5.59
C GLY A 129 13.73 -6.34 4.94
N MET A 130 12.57 -6.95 5.12
CA MET A 130 12.23 -8.26 4.57
C MET A 130 10.83 -8.22 3.94
N LEU A 131 10.61 -9.09 2.96
CA LEU A 131 9.28 -9.42 2.45
C LEU A 131 8.86 -10.76 3.05
N TYR A 132 7.66 -10.79 3.63
CA TYR A 132 7.06 -11.98 4.22
C TYR A 132 5.79 -12.37 3.49
N ARG A 133 5.44 -13.66 3.59
CA ARG A 133 4.16 -14.22 3.15
C ARG A 133 3.42 -14.87 4.33
N PHE A 134 2.15 -14.55 4.46
CA PHE A 134 1.22 -15.15 5.41
C PHE A 134 0.13 -15.91 4.67
N VAL A 135 -0.08 -17.18 5.01
CA VAL A 135 -0.97 -18.08 4.25
C VAL A 135 -2.11 -18.66 5.10
N GLY A 136 -2.24 -18.27 6.37
CA GLY A 136 -3.38 -18.75 7.14
C GLY A 136 -3.24 -18.55 8.64
N GLU A 137 -4.38 -18.73 9.31
CA GLU A 137 -4.53 -18.58 10.76
C GLU A 137 -4.56 -19.94 11.48
N ALA A 138 -4.87 -21.02 10.77
CA ALA A 138 -5.04 -22.33 11.37
C ALA A 138 -3.71 -22.89 11.92
N GLY A 139 -3.67 -23.08 13.24
CA GLY A 139 -2.54 -23.70 13.93
C GLY A 139 -1.29 -22.81 14.09
N GLY A 140 -1.43 -21.49 13.98
CA GLY A 140 -0.30 -20.56 14.10
C GLY A 140 0.66 -20.67 12.93
N ALA A 141 0.15 -20.58 11.72
CA ALA A 141 0.95 -20.61 10.49
C ALA A 141 2.03 -19.53 10.56
N PRO A 142 3.29 -19.88 10.31
CA PRO A 142 4.38 -18.93 10.44
C PRO A 142 4.28 -17.87 9.34
N LEU A 143 4.68 -16.65 9.69
CA LEU A 143 4.99 -15.64 8.70
C LEU A 143 6.30 -16.03 8.02
N LEU A 144 6.23 -16.41 6.74
CA LEU A 144 7.37 -16.97 6.01
C LEU A 144 8.22 -15.85 5.40
N PRO A 145 9.52 -15.74 5.76
CA PRO A 145 10.43 -14.81 5.10
C PRO A 145 10.75 -15.31 3.67
N TRP A 146 10.72 -14.38 2.69
CA TRP A 146 10.96 -14.69 1.27
C TRP A 146 12.09 -13.90 0.65
N LEU A 147 12.21 -12.63 0.97
CA LEU A 147 13.22 -11.75 0.39
C LEU A 147 13.77 -10.87 1.50
N ASP A 148 15.08 -10.82 1.60
CA ASP A 148 15.84 -9.97 2.50
C ASP A 148 16.55 -8.82 1.76
N ASP A 149 17.43 -8.12 2.46
CA ASP A 149 18.27 -7.05 1.89
C ASP A 149 17.47 -5.88 1.30
N LEU A 150 16.26 -5.63 1.83
CA LEU A 150 15.43 -4.48 1.49
C LEU A 150 15.68 -3.33 2.48
N VAL A 151 15.49 -2.11 2.02
CA VAL A 151 15.56 -0.92 2.87
C VAL A 151 14.15 -0.40 3.17
N VAL A 152 13.39 -0.07 2.13
CA VAL A 152 12.01 0.43 2.23
C VAL A 152 11.15 -0.28 1.19
N PRO A 153 10.76 -1.56 1.44
CA PRO A 153 9.89 -2.30 0.54
C PRO A 153 8.54 -1.61 0.38
N ASN A 154 8.15 -1.43 -0.88
CA ASN A 154 6.94 -0.74 -1.30
C ASN A 154 6.42 -1.27 -2.64
N GLY A 155 5.34 -0.69 -3.15
CA GLY A 155 4.84 -0.91 -4.50
C GLY A 155 4.43 -2.34 -4.79
N LEU A 156 4.01 -3.08 -3.76
CA LEU A 156 3.58 -4.47 -3.93
C LEU A 156 2.34 -4.54 -4.83
N GLY A 157 2.41 -5.36 -5.86
CA GLY A 157 1.31 -5.55 -6.81
C GLY A 157 1.36 -6.91 -7.50
N PHE A 158 0.21 -7.33 -8.03
CA PHE A 158 0.09 -8.57 -8.79
C PHE A 158 -0.65 -8.33 -10.10
N SER A 159 -0.17 -8.90 -11.20
CA SER A 159 -0.83 -8.84 -12.50
C SER A 159 -2.25 -9.41 -12.45
N PRO A 160 -3.12 -9.06 -13.40
CA PRO A 160 -4.50 -9.57 -13.42
C PRO A 160 -4.60 -11.09 -13.45
N ASP A 161 -3.69 -11.75 -14.16
CA ASP A 161 -3.59 -13.20 -14.26
C ASP A 161 -2.89 -13.87 -13.05
N GLY A 162 -2.37 -13.05 -12.11
CA GLY A 162 -1.63 -13.52 -10.94
C GLY A 162 -0.26 -14.13 -11.23
N ARG A 163 0.29 -13.95 -12.44
CA ARG A 163 1.56 -14.58 -12.84
C ARG A 163 2.77 -13.67 -12.74
N THR A 164 2.58 -12.42 -12.41
CA THR A 164 3.66 -11.47 -12.14
C THR A 164 3.44 -10.80 -10.79
N MET A 165 4.45 -10.83 -9.94
CA MET A 165 4.52 -10.02 -8.72
C MET A 165 5.45 -8.84 -8.97
N TYR A 166 5.05 -7.66 -8.52
CA TYR A 166 5.85 -6.44 -8.50
C TYR A 166 6.21 -6.07 -7.07
N LEU A 167 7.41 -5.54 -6.88
CA LEU A 167 7.90 -5.01 -5.61
C LEU A 167 8.86 -3.87 -5.90
N SER A 168 8.79 -2.80 -5.13
CA SER A 168 9.75 -1.69 -5.20
C SER A 168 10.53 -1.52 -3.89
N ASP A 169 11.61 -0.76 -3.96
CA ASP A 169 12.29 -0.22 -2.79
C ASP A 169 12.42 1.30 -2.97
N SER A 170 11.80 2.04 -2.06
CA SER A 170 11.70 3.50 -2.11
C SER A 170 12.97 4.22 -1.67
N HIS A 171 13.93 3.52 -1.06
CA HIS A 171 15.09 4.19 -0.49
C HIS A 171 15.92 4.89 -1.58
N PRO A 172 16.42 6.12 -1.34
CA PRO A 172 17.19 6.88 -2.34
C PRO A 172 18.40 6.15 -2.92
N SER A 173 19.00 5.22 -2.18
CA SER A 173 20.11 4.39 -2.67
C SER A 173 19.67 3.24 -3.58
N VAL A 174 18.38 2.95 -3.67
CA VAL A 174 17.83 1.81 -4.45
C VAL A 174 16.96 2.30 -5.59
N GLN A 175 15.80 2.87 -5.32
CA GLN A 175 14.83 3.42 -6.29
C GLN A 175 14.58 2.49 -7.48
N ALA A 176 14.28 1.23 -7.20
CA ALA A 176 14.04 0.21 -8.19
C ALA A 176 12.65 -0.40 -8.03
N ILE A 177 12.04 -0.79 -9.14
CA ILE A 177 10.88 -1.66 -9.20
C ILE A 177 11.32 -2.95 -9.84
N TRP A 178 11.05 -4.08 -9.18
CA TRP A 178 11.31 -5.41 -9.71
C TRP A 178 10.01 -6.10 -10.10
N ALA A 179 10.10 -6.95 -11.11
CA ALA A 179 9.09 -7.94 -11.43
C ALA A 179 9.64 -9.34 -11.17
N PHE A 180 8.75 -10.21 -10.74
CA PHE A 180 9.02 -11.64 -10.51
C PHE A 180 8.03 -12.45 -11.33
N ASP A 181 8.45 -13.54 -11.91
CA ASP A 181 7.52 -14.58 -12.33
C ASP A 181 6.91 -15.17 -11.06
N TYR A 182 5.60 -15.30 -11.05
CA TYR A 182 4.86 -15.72 -9.86
C TYR A 182 4.01 -16.94 -10.16
N ASP A 183 4.20 -18.01 -9.40
CA ASP A 183 3.37 -19.19 -9.51
C ASP A 183 2.10 -19.00 -8.67
N PRO A 184 0.90 -18.90 -9.30
CA PRO A 184 -0.33 -18.70 -8.58
C PRO A 184 -0.75 -19.91 -7.73
N ASP A 185 -0.28 -21.12 -8.02
CA ASP A 185 -0.68 -22.34 -7.31
C ASP A 185 0.03 -22.45 -5.96
N ASP A 186 1.34 -22.24 -5.91
CA ASP A 186 2.13 -22.32 -4.68
C ASP A 186 2.44 -20.95 -4.05
N GLY A 187 2.25 -19.87 -4.80
CA GLY A 187 2.52 -18.50 -4.34
C GLY A 187 4.01 -18.22 -4.18
N VAL A 188 4.82 -18.70 -5.12
CA VAL A 188 6.28 -18.56 -5.08
C VAL A 188 6.77 -17.59 -6.15
N PRO A 189 7.45 -16.48 -5.78
CA PRO A 189 8.09 -15.59 -6.74
C PRO A 189 9.43 -16.14 -7.20
N HIS A 190 9.68 -16.08 -8.51
CA HIS A 190 10.89 -16.52 -9.16
C HIS A 190 11.45 -15.44 -10.10
N ASN A 191 12.66 -15.66 -10.63
CA ASN A 191 13.22 -14.89 -11.74
C ASN A 191 13.12 -13.37 -11.54
N ARG A 192 13.58 -12.88 -10.37
CA ARG A 192 13.65 -11.45 -10.07
C ARG A 192 14.37 -10.70 -11.20
N ARG A 193 13.72 -9.69 -11.78
CA ARG A 193 14.28 -8.82 -12.80
C ARG A 193 13.97 -7.36 -12.53
N LEU A 194 14.87 -6.49 -12.95
CA LEU A 194 14.58 -5.05 -12.91
C LEU A 194 13.46 -4.76 -13.90
N PHE A 195 12.34 -4.24 -13.39
CA PHE A 195 11.19 -3.83 -14.18
C PHE A 195 11.33 -2.36 -14.61
N VAL A 196 11.59 -1.48 -13.62
CA VAL A 196 11.85 -0.05 -13.87
C VAL A 196 12.96 0.45 -12.95
N ASP A 197 13.93 1.16 -13.51
CA ASP A 197 14.89 1.97 -12.76
C ASP A 197 14.29 3.35 -12.52
N MET A 198 13.73 3.58 -11.33
CA MET A 198 13.06 4.83 -10.98
C MET A 198 14.00 6.04 -10.88
N ARG A 199 15.32 5.84 -10.83
CA ARG A 199 16.28 6.95 -10.93
C ARG A 199 16.25 7.66 -12.29
N ARG A 200 15.61 7.04 -13.30
CA ARG A 200 15.38 7.60 -14.64
C ARG A 200 14.05 8.35 -14.77
N HIS A 201 13.25 8.36 -13.71
CA HIS A 201 11.92 8.97 -13.67
C HIS A 201 11.83 9.91 -12.47
N PRO A 202 11.00 10.96 -12.53
CA PRO A 202 10.77 11.81 -11.38
C PRO A 202 10.15 11.06 -10.21
N GLY A 203 10.68 11.27 -8.99
CA GLY A 203 10.15 10.74 -7.74
C GLY A 203 10.62 9.34 -7.39
N ARG A 204 10.46 9.00 -6.11
CA ARG A 204 10.77 7.67 -5.57
C ARG A 204 9.54 6.77 -5.68
N PRO A 205 9.71 5.46 -5.98
CA PRO A 205 8.57 4.54 -6.05
C PRO A 205 8.00 4.34 -4.63
N ASP A 206 6.69 4.55 -4.46
CA ASP A 206 6.00 4.33 -3.18
C ASP A 206 4.93 3.25 -3.34
N GLY A 207 3.70 3.44 -2.89
CA GLY A 207 2.63 2.47 -3.02
C GLY A 207 2.06 2.39 -4.45
N ALA A 208 1.54 1.22 -4.82
CA ALA A 208 1.14 0.88 -6.19
C ALA A 208 -0.27 0.31 -6.31
N ALA A 209 -0.76 0.22 -7.55
CA ALA A 209 -1.93 -0.54 -7.97
C ALA A 209 -1.69 -1.15 -9.36
N VAL A 210 -2.48 -2.17 -9.73
CA VAL A 210 -2.46 -2.75 -11.08
C VAL A 210 -3.85 -2.66 -11.68
N ASP A 211 -3.95 -2.17 -12.92
CA ASP A 211 -5.21 -2.08 -13.64
C ASP A 211 -5.60 -3.37 -14.38
N GLU A 212 -6.81 -3.41 -14.95
CA GLU A 212 -7.33 -4.58 -15.66
C GLU A 212 -6.54 -4.94 -16.92
N ASP A 213 -5.85 -3.97 -17.53
CA ASP A 213 -4.98 -4.15 -18.69
C ASP A 213 -3.56 -4.62 -18.31
N GLY A 214 -3.26 -4.78 -17.01
CA GLY A 214 -1.95 -5.13 -16.47
C GLY A 214 -1.00 -3.94 -16.32
N GLY A 215 -1.48 -2.71 -16.51
CA GLY A 215 -0.68 -1.51 -16.26
C GLY A 215 -0.37 -1.35 -14.77
N TYR A 216 0.91 -1.14 -14.46
CA TYR A 216 1.39 -0.96 -13.10
C TYR A 216 1.44 0.54 -12.78
N TRP A 217 0.64 0.95 -11.80
CA TRP A 217 0.54 2.32 -11.30
C TRP A 217 1.37 2.45 -10.03
N ILE A 218 2.21 3.49 -9.94
CA ILE A 218 3.09 3.73 -8.80
C ILE A 218 3.08 5.20 -8.42
N CYS A 219 2.88 5.49 -7.15
CA CYS A 219 3.07 6.83 -6.63
C CYS A 219 4.54 7.20 -6.68
N ALA A 220 4.83 8.33 -7.32
CA ALA A 220 6.17 8.90 -7.43
C ALA A 220 6.34 9.96 -6.33
N ASN A 221 6.65 9.48 -5.13
CA ASN A 221 6.85 10.29 -3.94
C ASN A 221 7.96 11.33 -4.19
N ASP A 222 7.81 12.53 -3.66
CA ASP A 222 8.63 13.73 -3.85
C ASP A 222 8.42 14.46 -5.20
N ALA A 223 7.79 13.82 -6.21
CA ALA A 223 7.54 14.43 -7.52
C ALA A 223 6.09 14.89 -7.76
N GLY A 224 5.15 14.55 -6.86
CA GLY A 224 3.74 14.90 -7.05
C GLY A 224 3.10 14.21 -8.25
N LEU A 225 3.51 12.99 -8.56
CA LEU A 225 3.06 12.24 -9.72
C LEU A 225 2.58 10.84 -9.34
N VAL A 226 1.70 10.28 -10.15
CA VAL A 226 1.44 8.84 -10.24
C VAL A 226 1.80 8.40 -11.65
N HIS A 227 2.75 7.49 -11.78
CA HIS A 227 3.16 6.93 -13.07
C HIS A 227 2.38 5.66 -13.38
N ARG A 228 2.07 5.45 -14.66
CA ARG A 228 1.61 4.16 -15.19
C ARG A 228 2.70 3.58 -16.07
N PHE A 229 3.12 2.37 -15.79
CA PHE A 229 4.00 1.59 -16.66
C PHE A 229 3.20 0.46 -17.30
N SER A 230 3.44 0.24 -18.59
CA SER A 230 2.90 -0.93 -19.31
C SER A 230 3.53 -2.23 -18.77
N PRO A 231 2.95 -3.42 -19.05
CA PRO A 231 3.49 -4.70 -18.56
C PRO A 231 4.94 -4.99 -18.97
N ASP A 232 5.44 -4.32 -20.01
CA ASP A 232 6.84 -4.40 -20.46
C ASP A 232 7.76 -3.35 -19.83
N GLY A 233 7.27 -2.58 -18.83
CA GLY A 233 8.07 -1.62 -18.05
C GLY A 233 8.27 -0.26 -18.74
N ARG A 234 7.52 0.06 -19.81
CA ARG A 234 7.60 1.37 -20.45
C ARG A 234 6.66 2.35 -19.77
N LEU A 235 7.12 3.58 -19.56
CA LEU A 235 6.26 4.66 -19.07
C LEU A 235 5.17 4.96 -20.11
N ASP A 236 3.91 4.72 -19.74
CA ASP A 236 2.74 5.05 -20.55
C ASP A 236 2.32 6.50 -20.30
N ARG A 237 2.10 6.86 -19.05
CA ARG A 237 1.67 8.21 -18.67
C ARG A 237 2.02 8.54 -17.23
N SER A 238 1.96 9.84 -16.91
CA SER A 238 2.10 10.37 -15.56
C SER A 238 0.93 11.31 -15.26
N LEU A 239 0.32 11.15 -14.10
CA LEU A 239 -0.79 12.00 -13.63
C LEU A 239 -0.29 12.85 -12.46
N ALA A 240 -0.52 14.15 -12.53
CA ALA A 240 -0.13 15.07 -11.46
C ALA A 240 -1.13 15.03 -10.29
N VAL A 241 -0.58 15.08 -9.08
CA VAL A 241 -1.30 15.25 -7.82
C VAL A 241 -0.82 16.54 -7.17
N PRO A 242 -1.69 17.41 -6.60
CA PRO A 242 -1.32 18.74 -6.14
C PRO A 242 -0.60 18.74 -4.78
N VAL A 243 0.22 17.72 -4.53
CA VAL A 243 1.08 17.56 -3.34
C VAL A 243 2.38 16.87 -3.77
N LYS A 244 3.49 17.15 -3.09
CA LYS A 244 4.80 16.57 -3.43
C LYS A 244 4.88 15.07 -3.14
N LYS A 245 4.12 14.60 -2.14
CA LYS A 245 4.25 13.23 -1.60
C LYS A 245 2.95 12.43 -1.73
N PRO A 246 2.53 12.05 -2.98
CA PRO A 246 1.58 10.96 -3.13
C PRO A 246 2.22 9.69 -2.56
N ALA A 247 1.48 8.94 -1.74
CA ALA A 247 2.01 7.78 -1.03
C ALA A 247 1.58 6.47 -1.71
N MET A 248 0.29 6.18 -1.76
CA MET A 248 -0.21 4.97 -2.39
C MET A 248 -1.48 5.26 -3.19
N CYS A 249 -1.76 4.41 -4.18
CA CYS A 249 -2.97 4.51 -4.98
C CYS A 249 -3.77 3.21 -4.97
N ALA A 250 -5.09 3.33 -5.16
CA ALA A 250 -6.00 2.20 -5.31
C ALA A 250 -7.15 2.55 -6.25
N PHE A 251 -7.58 1.59 -7.03
CA PHE A 251 -8.79 1.73 -7.84
C PHE A 251 -10.04 1.56 -6.98
N GLY A 252 -11.06 2.36 -7.26
CA GLY A 252 -12.33 2.33 -6.55
C GLY A 252 -13.43 3.02 -7.33
N GLY A 253 -14.52 3.33 -6.62
CA GLY A 253 -15.76 3.78 -7.21
C GLY A 253 -16.61 2.63 -7.72
N PRO A 254 -17.88 2.87 -8.10
CA PRO A 254 -18.81 1.80 -8.50
C PRO A 254 -18.32 0.96 -9.69
N GLY A 255 -17.55 1.57 -10.59
CA GLY A 255 -16.99 0.91 -11.78
C GLY A 255 -15.51 0.56 -11.67
N LEU A 256 -14.88 0.75 -10.51
CA LEU A 256 -13.43 0.66 -10.33
C LEU A 256 -12.64 1.52 -11.32
N ASP A 257 -13.21 2.63 -11.76
CA ASP A 257 -12.68 3.55 -12.78
C ASP A 257 -12.10 4.85 -12.19
N THR A 258 -12.07 4.93 -10.87
CA THR A 258 -11.49 6.04 -10.11
C THR A 258 -10.21 5.56 -9.45
N LEU A 259 -9.11 6.27 -9.67
CA LEU A 259 -7.87 6.05 -8.96
C LEU A 259 -7.81 7.00 -7.76
N PHE A 260 -7.98 6.46 -6.55
CA PHE A 260 -7.77 7.19 -5.31
C PHE A 260 -6.29 7.22 -4.96
N VAL A 261 -5.82 8.35 -4.43
CA VAL A 261 -4.42 8.55 -4.05
C VAL A 261 -4.39 9.13 -2.64
N THR A 262 -3.73 8.44 -1.73
CA THR A 262 -3.39 8.95 -0.40
C THR A 262 -2.08 9.71 -0.46
N SER A 263 -1.82 10.56 0.53
CA SER A 263 -0.60 11.38 0.55
C SER A 263 -0.05 11.59 1.95
N ILE A 264 1.19 12.07 1.99
CA ILE A 264 1.93 12.34 3.22
C ILE A 264 1.92 13.85 3.50
N ARG A 265 1.65 14.20 4.76
CA ARG A 265 1.87 15.51 5.31
C ARG A 265 3.14 15.51 6.17
N PRO A 266 4.31 15.85 5.60
CA PRO A 266 5.55 15.83 6.35
C PRO A 266 5.51 16.86 7.49
N GLN A 267 6.08 16.47 8.63
CA GLN A 267 6.18 17.36 9.80
C GLN A 267 7.48 18.18 9.76
N GLY A 268 7.45 19.34 10.41
CA GLY A 268 8.65 20.17 10.56
C GLY A 268 9.13 20.90 9.30
N VAL A 269 8.31 20.92 8.24
CA VAL A 269 8.62 21.62 6.99
C VAL A 269 7.53 22.62 6.63
N ASP A 270 7.89 23.66 5.87
CA ASP A 270 6.90 24.59 5.31
C ASP A 270 6.05 23.89 4.24
N LEU A 271 4.74 24.01 4.38
CA LEU A 271 3.74 23.43 3.48
C LEU A 271 2.97 24.50 2.70
N SER A 272 3.42 25.74 2.68
CA SER A 272 2.74 26.85 1.98
C SER A 272 2.58 26.59 0.48
N ASP A 273 3.50 25.85 -0.12
CA ASP A 273 3.48 25.44 -1.53
C ASP A 273 2.69 24.14 -1.80
N GLN A 274 2.23 23.46 -0.74
CA GLN A 274 1.44 22.23 -0.81
C GLN A 274 0.43 22.12 0.36
N PRO A 275 -0.51 23.07 0.47
CA PRO A 275 -1.43 23.14 1.62
C PRO A 275 -2.32 21.89 1.75
N LEU A 276 -2.53 21.15 0.66
CA LEU A 276 -3.34 19.93 0.60
C LEU A 276 -2.57 18.66 0.98
N ALA A 277 -1.31 18.75 1.42
CA ALA A 277 -0.50 17.62 1.85
C ALA A 277 -1.23 16.81 2.95
N GLY A 278 -1.21 15.48 2.84
CA GLY A 278 -1.94 14.54 3.70
C GLY A 278 -3.40 14.32 3.27
N GLY A 279 -3.86 14.96 2.20
CA GLY A 279 -5.19 14.76 1.63
C GLY A 279 -5.34 13.42 0.89
N VAL A 280 -6.59 13.06 0.60
CA VAL A 280 -6.97 11.97 -0.30
C VAL A 280 -7.50 12.58 -1.59
N PHE A 281 -7.01 12.08 -2.72
CA PHE A 281 -7.34 12.60 -4.05
C PHE A 281 -7.99 11.53 -4.91
N ALA A 282 -8.79 11.96 -5.90
CA ALA A 282 -9.38 11.11 -6.92
C ALA A 282 -8.95 11.57 -8.31
N LEU A 283 -8.64 10.61 -9.18
CA LEU A 283 -8.34 10.80 -10.60
C LEU A 283 -9.22 9.87 -11.44
N ARG A 284 -9.47 10.26 -12.69
CA ARG A 284 -10.14 9.44 -13.70
C ARG A 284 -9.12 8.99 -14.75
N PRO A 285 -8.40 7.86 -14.53
CA PRO A 285 -7.26 7.50 -15.38
C PRO A 285 -7.63 6.98 -16.77
N GLY A 286 -8.93 6.74 -17.03
CA GLY A 286 -9.43 6.24 -18.31
C GLY A 286 -9.25 4.72 -18.49
N VAL A 287 -8.91 4.02 -17.43
CA VAL A 287 -8.85 2.56 -17.32
C VAL A 287 -9.52 2.13 -16.01
N ARG A 288 -9.82 0.85 -15.89
CA ARG A 288 -10.41 0.27 -14.66
C ARG A 288 -9.37 -0.51 -13.89
N GLY A 289 -9.55 -0.56 -12.58
CA GLY A 289 -8.80 -1.45 -11.73
C GLY A 289 -9.48 -2.79 -11.51
N LEU A 290 -8.87 -3.56 -10.63
CA LEU A 290 -9.39 -4.81 -10.11
C LEU A 290 -9.79 -4.63 -8.66
N GLU A 291 -10.81 -5.35 -8.22
CA GLU A 291 -11.14 -5.40 -6.80
C GLU A 291 -9.96 -6.00 -6.02
N GLU A 292 -9.62 -5.39 -4.88
CA GLU A 292 -8.59 -5.92 -4.00
C GLU A 292 -9.01 -7.28 -3.45
N THR A 293 -8.09 -8.23 -3.54
CA THR A 293 -8.34 -9.61 -3.12
C THR A 293 -8.55 -9.69 -1.61
N VAL A 294 -9.57 -10.42 -1.19
CA VAL A 294 -9.80 -10.75 0.22
C VAL A 294 -8.77 -11.79 0.66
N PHE A 295 -8.23 -11.62 1.86
CA PHE A 295 -7.42 -12.66 2.50
C PHE A 295 -8.21 -13.97 2.58
N ARG A 296 -7.59 -15.11 2.30
CA ARG A 296 -8.26 -16.41 2.27
C ARG A 296 -7.61 -17.44 3.18
N GLY A 297 -6.57 -17.03 3.94
CA GLY A 297 -5.92 -17.80 5.02
C GLY A 297 -5.78 -19.26 4.88
#